data_ca5572bd1142fda01356f37c83b50b1e
#
_entry.id   ca5572bd1142fda01356f37c83b50b1e
#
_cell.length_a   1.000
_cell.length_b   1.000
_cell.length_c   1.000
_cell.angle_alpha   90.00
_cell.angle_beta   90.00
_cell.angle_gamma   90.00
#
_symmetry.space_group_name_H-M   'P 1'
#
loop_
_entity.id
_entity.type
_entity.pdbx_description
1 polymer ?
#
loop_
_entity_poly.entity_id
_entity_poly.type
_entity_poly.pdbx_seq_one_letter_code
_entity_poly.pdbx_strand_id
1 'polypeptide(L)'
;EAGRFFAAAGVMLFHYTGVIANFRGVTVFGDVFRPGHVGVPYFFVLSGFIIYHVHRADLGQAGALGRFAVKRAVRLFPMFLIVSLAMLLAFLVSPSMAGQRELTPLGVAADLLLLPHADAILSISWTLRHEMVFYALFALALWLGPRAFWAVGAWIAISVAAGLYAATTGVNTISWMGSWSVTTSTLNLGFGLGMMVAANLKTPAASRAWPLIGLGGGLMLSLCLIEWVFGRGAPHDVDVLGPFGAIGLLLGAAALISGLVRLEARWSMPAPGFWKAAGGSSYVLYLIHQPLASLAVRFLKRLPLSPEAMFVILAVSALAAALFIHLTVETWLLGRLSALGRRRKLQTVTNDAAPPPARASTTGFALTTPQPPGQSQG
;
A
#
# COMPACT_ATOMS: atom_id res chain seq x y z
N GLU A 1 4.87 4.25 -13.45
CA GLU A 1 3.50 4.73 -13.18
C GLU A 1 2.44 3.93 -13.97
N ALA A 2 2.63 3.67 -15.29
CA ALA A 2 1.67 2.89 -16.09
C ALA A 2 1.36 1.50 -15.50
N GLY A 3 2.39 0.77 -15.04
CA GLY A 3 2.20 -0.55 -14.42
C GLY A 3 1.27 -0.52 -13.20
N ARG A 4 1.33 0.55 -12.38
CA ARG A 4 0.42 0.74 -11.24
C ARG A 4 -1.02 0.90 -11.68
N PHE A 5 -1.24 1.69 -12.73
CA PHE A 5 -2.58 1.90 -13.29
C PHE A 5 -3.17 0.59 -13.82
N PHE A 6 -2.43 -0.15 -14.63
CA PHE A 6 -2.91 -1.43 -15.19
C PHE A 6 -3.17 -2.49 -14.11
N ALA A 7 -2.32 -2.56 -13.09
CA ALA A 7 -2.53 -3.47 -11.96
C ALA A 7 -3.80 -3.12 -11.17
N ALA A 8 -4.03 -1.84 -10.86
CA ALA A 8 -5.24 -1.41 -10.15
C ALA A 8 -6.51 -1.60 -11.00
N ALA A 9 -6.43 -1.29 -12.29
CA ALA A 9 -7.54 -1.50 -13.23
C ALA A 9 -7.88 -3.00 -13.38
N GLY A 10 -6.87 -3.87 -13.46
CA GLY A 10 -7.07 -5.32 -13.49
C GLY A 10 -7.82 -5.82 -12.26
N VAL A 11 -7.38 -5.41 -11.06
CA VAL A 11 -8.07 -5.77 -9.80
C VAL A 11 -9.51 -5.25 -9.76
N MET A 12 -9.74 -4.04 -10.22
CA MET A 12 -11.11 -3.48 -10.32
C MET A 12 -11.99 -4.31 -11.26
N LEU A 13 -11.49 -4.64 -12.47
CA LEU A 13 -12.24 -5.43 -13.46
C LEU A 13 -12.55 -6.83 -12.92
N PHE A 14 -11.59 -7.49 -12.25
CA PHE A 14 -11.82 -8.75 -11.54
C PHE A 14 -12.98 -8.66 -10.55
N HIS A 15 -12.95 -7.68 -9.65
CA HIS A 15 -14.02 -7.52 -8.67
C HIS A 15 -15.37 -7.23 -9.31
N TYR A 16 -15.40 -6.53 -10.46
CA TYR A 16 -16.65 -6.20 -11.13
C TYR A 16 -17.28 -7.40 -11.84
N THR A 17 -16.47 -8.36 -12.34
CA THR A 17 -17.03 -9.65 -12.80
C THR A 17 -17.73 -10.38 -11.65
N GLY A 18 -17.11 -10.45 -10.46
CA GLY A 18 -17.71 -11.05 -9.27
C GLY A 18 -18.98 -10.30 -8.81
N VAL A 19 -18.96 -8.97 -8.83
CA VAL A 19 -20.14 -8.16 -8.49
C VAL A 19 -21.31 -8.47 -9.43
N ILE A 20 -21.08 -8.50 -10.75
CA ILE A 20 -22.17 -8.81 -11.71
C ILE A 20 -22.63 -10.26 -11.55
N ALA A 21 -21.73 -11.21 -11.39
CA ALA A 21 -22.07 -12.61 -11.15
C ALA A 21 -22.97 -12.77 -9.92
N ASN A 22 -22.66 -12.10 -8.80
CA ASN A 22 -23.45 -12.14 -7.59
C ASN A 22 -24.83 -11.48 -7.73
N PHE A 23 -24.96 -10.44 -8.55
CA PHE A 23 -26.23 -9.71 -8.69
C PHE A 23 -27.12 -10.20 -9.82
N ARG A 24 -26.56 -10.75 -10.90
CA ARG A 24 -27.29 -11.19 -12.10
C ARG A 24 -27.26 -12.69 -12.31
N GLY A 25 -26.39 -13.42 -11.56
CA GLY A 25 -26.22 -14.86 -11.73
C GLY A 25 -25.53 -15.26 -13.03
N VAL A 26 -24.86 -14.31 -13.72
CA VAL A 26 -24.21 -14.53 -15.02
C VAL A 26 -22.80 -13.99 -15.03
N THR A 27 -21.94 -14.64 -15.81
CA THR A 27 -20.59 -14.13 -16.11
C THR A 27 -20.63 -13.20 -17.30
N VAL A 28 -19.80 -12.16 -17.29
CA VAL A 28 -19.68 -11.20 -18.39
C VAL A 28 -18.39 -11.45 -19.18
N PHE A 29 -18.43 -11.20 -20.48
CA PHE A 29 -17.28 -11.33 -21.40
C PHE A 29 -16.56 -12.69 -21.31
N GLY A 30 -17.27 -13.78 -21.02
CA GLY A 30 -16.66 -15.10 -20.87
C GLY A 30 -15.65 -15.22 -19.74
N ASP A 31 -15.78 -14.39 -18.71
CA ASP A 31 -14.94 -14.35 -17.51
C ASP A 31 -13.45 -13.98 -17.77
N VAL A 32 -13.19 -13.27 -18.90
CA VAL A 32 -11.82 -12.91 -19.32
C VAL A 32 -11.09 -12.02 -18.29
N PHE A 33 -11.81 -11.32 -17.44
CA PHE A 33 -11.21 -10.46 -16.41
C PHE A 33 -10.97 -11.19 -15.05
N ARG A 34 -11.33 -12.48 -14.95
CA ARG A 34 -11.08 -13.30 -13.76
C ARG A 34 -9.62 -13.22 -13.29
N PRO A 35 -8.59 -13.33 -14.15
CA PRO A 35 -7.21 -13.25 -13.74
C PRO A 35 -6.76 -11.83 -13.30
N GLY A 36 -7.64 -10.83 -13.33
CA GLY A 36 -7.26 -9.43 -12.99
C GLY A 36 -6.72 -9.24 -11.58
N HIS A 37 -7.01 -10.16 -10.65
CA HIS A 37 -6.45 -10.14 -9.29
C HIS A 37 -4.91 -10.24 -9.26
N VAL A 38 -4.25 -10.66 -10.35
CA VAL A 38 -2.77 -10.69 -10.47
C VAL A 38 -2.12 -9.32 -10.30
N GLY A 39 -2.90 -8.25 -10.36
CA GLY A 39 -2.46 -6.92 -9.95
C GLY A 39 -2.01 -6.84 -8.49
N VAL A 40 -2.54 -7.70 -7.61
CA VAL A 40 -2.15 -7.73 -6.19
C VAL A 40 -0.70 -8.22 -6.02
N PRO A 41 -0.26 -9.41 -6.52
CA PRO A 41 1.14 -9.80 -6.52
C PRO A 41 2.08 -8.74 -7.11
N TYR A 42 1.66 -8.09 -8.19
CA TYR A 42 2.44 -7.00 -8.78
C TYR A 42 2.66 -5.85 -7.80
N PHE A 43 1.62 -5.43 -7.05
CA PHE A 43 1.74 -4.37 -6.04
C PHE A 43 2.64 -4.76 -4.87
N PHE A 44 2.63 -6.01 -4.41
CA PHE A 44 3.51 -6.48 -3.34
C PHE A 44 4.99 -6.37 -3.74
N VAL A 45 5.33 -6.82 -4.94
CA VAL A 45 6.70 -6.69 -5.48
C VAL A 45 7.08 -5.22 -5.68
N LEU A 46 6.18 -4.43 -6.26
CA LEU A 46 6.42 -3.00 -6.50
C LEU A 46 6.61 -2.23 -5.19
N SER A 47 5.86 -2.56 -4.12
CA SER A 47 6.01 -1.93 -2.81
C SER A 47 7.38 -2.23 -2.20
N GLY A 48 7.79 -3.50 -2.20
CA GLY A 48 9.14 -3.89 -1.77
C GLY A 48 10.23 -3.17 -2.54
N PHE A 49 10.08 -3.10 -3.87
CA PHE A 49 10.99 -2.39 -4.75
C PHE A 49 11.11 -0.90 -4.40
N ILE A 50 9.99 -0.18 -4.35
CA ILE A 50 9.98 1.27 -4.12
C ILE A 50 10.53 1.60 -2.73
N ILE A 51 10.09 0.89 -1.69
CA ILE A 51 10.51 1.14 -0.31
C ILE A 51 12.02 0.98 -0.17
N TYR A 52 12.57 -0.13 -0.67
CA TYR A 52 14.01 -0.36 -0.58
C TYR A 52 14.80 0.61 -1.46
N HIS A 53 14.35 0.84 -2.71
CA HIS A 53 15.03 1.75 -3.63
C HIS A 53 15.17 3.16 -3.08
N VAL A 54 14.10 3.69 -2.45
CA VAL A 54 14.06 5.06 -1.91
C VAL A 54 14.81 5.17 -0.59
N HIS A 55 14.77 4.13 0.27
CA HIS A 55 15.22 4.24 1.65
C HIS A 55 16.48 3.44 1.98
N ARG A 56 17.11 2.74 1.02
CA ARG A 56 18.33 1.95 1.28
C ARG A 56 19.51 2.79 1.81
N ALA A 57 19.58 4.07 1.45
CA ALA A 57 20.59 4.99 1.96
C ALA A 57 20.30 5.51 3.37
N ASP A 58 19.05 5.39 3.83
CA ASP A 58 18.60 5.86 5.14
C ASP A 58 18.82 4.81 6.26
N LEU A 59 19.27 3.59 5.93
CA LEU A 59 19.40 2.48 6.87
C LEU A 59 20.40 2.80 7.99
N GLY A 60 19.95 2.71 9.25
CA GLY A 60 20.75 3.03 10.43
C GLY A 60 21.01 4.53 10.66
N GLN A 61 20.41 5.42 9.87
CA GLN A 61 20.60 6.84 9.99
C GLN A 61 19.69 7.46 11.06
N ALA A 62 20.23 8.37 11.87
CA ALA A 62 19.46 9.08 12.87
C ALA A 62 18.24 9.81 12.26
N GLY A 63 17.08 9.65 12.87
CA GLY A 63 15.82 10.27 12.43
C GLY A 63 15.21 9.68 11.16
N ALA A 64 15.81 8.66 10.53
CA ALA A 64 15.27 8.02 9.32
C ALA A 64 13.91 7.36 9.59
N LEU A 65 13.78 6.68 10.72
CA LEU A 65 12.53 6.05 11.17
C LEU A 65 11.35 7.04 11.19
N GLY A 66 11.52 8.19 11.85
CA GLY A 66 10.47 9.20 11.92
C GLY A 66 10.11 9.77 10.54
N ARG A 67 11.11 10.06 9.70
CA ARG A 67 10.87 10.53 8.32
C ARG A 67 10.12 9.50 7.47
N PHE A 68 10.47 8.23 7.60
CA PHE A 68 9.80 7.12 6.93
C PHE A 68 8.35 7.00 7.38
N ALA A 69 8.12 6.89 8.72
CA ALA A 69 6.80 6.73 9.29
C ALA A 69 5.85 7.85 8.85
N VAL A 70 6.29 9.11 8.95
CA VAL A 70 5.48 10.26 8.50
C VAL A 70 5.17 10.20 7.01
N LYS A 71 6.16 9.91 6.16
CA LYS A 71 5.94 9.81 4.70
C LYS A 71 4.93 8.71 4.35
N ARG A 72 5.01 7.55 5.01
CA ARG A 72 4.08 6.44 4.77
C ARG A 72 2.69 6.74 5.31
N ALA A 73 2.61 7.29 6.53
CA ALA A 73 1.33 7.71 7.12
C ALA A 73 0.61 8.75 6.25
N VAL A 74 1.30 9.80 5.83
CA VAL A 74 0.73 10.82 4.93
C VAL A 74 0.30 10.24 3.57
N ARG A 75 1.00 9.23 3.06
CA ARG A 75 0.65 8.58 1.78
C ARG A 75 -0.57 7.69 1.87
N LEU A 76 -0.73 6.92 2.97
CA LEU A 76 -1.77 5.90 3.10
C LEU A 76 -3.03 6.42 3.79
N PHE A 77 -2.88 6.92 5.03
CA PHE A 77 -4.01 7.13 5.92
C PHE A 77 -5.03 8.17 5.45
N PRO A 78 -4.66 9.34 4.87
CA PRO A 78 -5.64 10.37 4.60
C PRO A 78 -6.77 9.91 3.68
N MET A 79 -6.44 9.31 2.53
CA MET A 79 -7.45 8.81 1.59
C MET A 79 -8.13 7.54 2.10
N PHE A 80 -7.39 6.65 2.75
CA PHE A 80 -7.95 5.46 3.38
C PHE A 80 -9.00 5.82 4.42
N LEU A 81 -8.72 6.75 5.32
CA LEU A 81 -9.66 7.19 6.37
C LEU A 81 -10.90 7.87 5.76
N ILE A 82 -10.73 8.73 4.75
CA ILE A 82 -11.87 9.38 4.07
C ILE A 82 -12.82 8.33 3.50
N VAL A 83 -12.30 7.34 2.77
CA VAL A 83 -13.13 6.31 2.13
C VAL A 83 -13.72 5.36 3.18
N SER A 84 -12.94 4.97 4.20
CA SER A 84 -13.42 4.11 5.29
C SER A 84 -14.52 4.76 6.12
N LEU A 85 -14.36 6.05 6.48
CA LEU A 85 -15.37 6.79 7.23
C LEU A 85 -16.63 7.05 6.39
N ALA A 86 -16.49 7.33 5.09
CA ALA A 86 -17.63 7.44 4.19
C ALA A 86 -18.42 6.11 4.10
N MET A 87 -17.69 4.98 4.05
CA MET A 87 -18.31 3.66 4.01
C MET A 87 -18.95 3.29 5.35
N LEU A 88 -18.30 3.62 6.47
CA LEU A 88 -18.88 3.44 7.80
C LEU A 88 -20.18 4.25 7.96
N LEU A 89 -20.19 5.50 7.51
CA LEU A 89 -21.40 6.32 7.48
C LEU A 89 -22.50 5.66 6.62
N ALA A 90 -22.14 5.11 5.45
CA ALA A 90 -23.09 4.38 4.61
C ALA A 90 -23.67 3.15 5.33
N PHE A 91 -22.89 2.43 6.13
CA PHE A 91 -23.38 1.31 6.95
C PHE A 91 -24.32 1.78 8.06
N LEU A 92 -24.04 2.92 8.70
CA LEU A 92 -24.92 3.49 9.74
C LEU A 92 -26.25 3.96 9.16
N VAL A 93 -26.26 4.55 7.96
CA VAL A 93 -27.48 5.01 7.26
C VAL A 93 -28.27 3.84 6.67
N SER A 94 -27.58 2.81 6.20
CA SER A 94 -28.20 1.62 5.59
C SER A 94 -27.51 0.35 6.11
N PRO A 95 -27.94 -0.19 7.27
CA PRO A 95 -27.34 -1.37 7.88
C PRO A 95 -27.26 -2.60 6.97
N SER A 96 -28.19 -2.72 6.02
CA SER A 96 -28.16 -3.78 5.00
C SER A 96 -26.91 -3.76 4.12
N MET A 97 -26.15 -2.66 4.09
CA MET A 97 -24.88 -2.56 3.40
C MET A 97 -23.74 -3.19 4.17
N ALA A 98 -23.83 -3.26 5.51
CA ALA A 98 -22.83 -3.91 6.34
C ALA A 98 -22.81 -5.44 6.15
N GLY A 99 -23.96 -6.02 5.73
CA GLY A 99 -24.12 -7.47 5.59
C GLY A 99 -24.01 -8.15 6.96
N GLN A 100 -23.13 -9.13 7.09
CA GLN A 100 -22.87 -9.89 8.34
C GLN A 100 -21.69 -9.32 9.17
N ARG A 101 -21.18 -8.11 8.84
CA ARG A 101 -20.06 -7.52 9.57
C ARG A 101 -20.49 -7.07 10.97
N GLU A 102 -19.71 -7.46 11.96
CA GLU A 102 -19.87 -6.99 13.33
C GLU A 102 -19.06 -5.71 13.54
N LEU A 103 -19.72 -4.56 13.52
CA LEU A 103 -19.10 -3.25 13.69
C LEU A 103 -18.95 -2.91 15.18
N THR A 104 -18.08 -3.63 15.90
CA THR A 104 -17.74 -3.26 17.27
C THR A 104 -16.84 -2.03 17.29
N PRO A 105 -16.92 -1.17 18.34
CA PRO A 105 -16.03 0.02 18.42
C PRO A 105 -14.53 -0.34 18.34
N LEU A 106 -14.14 -1.44 18.98
CA LEU A 106 -12.74 -1.93 18.95
C LEU A 106 -12.37 -2.42 17.54
N GLY A 107 -13.27 -3.14 16.86
CA GLY A 107 -13.08 -3.61 15.49
C GLY A 107 -12.93 -2.46 14.52
N VAL A 108 -13.81 -1.45 14.62
CA VAL A 108 -13.73 -0.24 13.79
C VAL A 108 -12.39 0.49 14.03
N ALA A 109 -11.97 0.66 15.29
CA ALA A 109 -10.69 1.30 15.60
C ALA A 109 -9.50 0.50 15.03
N ALA A 110 -9.51 -0.83 15.17
CA ALA A 110 -8.48 -1.71 14.63
C ALA A 110 -8.41 -1.61 13.09
N ASP A 111 -9.57 -1.55 12.41
CA ASP A 111 -9.61 -1.43 10.95
C ASP A 111 -9.10 -0.06 10.49
N LEU A 112 -9.51 1.03 11.12
CA LEU A 112 -9.03 2.39 10.81
C LEU A 112 -7.52 2.56 11.03
N LEU A 113 -6.92 1.75 11.92
CA LEU A 113 -5.49 1.69 12.15
C LEU A 113 -4.77 0.65 11.29
N LEU A 114 -5.49 -0.05 10.40
CA LEU A 114 -4.97 -1.15 9.57
C LEU A 114 -4.32 -2.28 10.39
N LEU A 115 -4.80 -2.51 11.59
CA LEU A 115 -4.39 -3.65 12.42
C LEU A 115 -5.07 -4.94 11.93
N PRO A 116 -4.47 -6.12 12.19
CA PRO A 116 -5.11 -7.40 11.87
C PRO A 116 -6.48 -7.52 12.55
N HIS A 117 -7.55 -7.57 11.74
CA HIS A 117 -8.93 -7.71 12.18
C HIS A 117 -9.76 -8.42 11.10
N ALA A 118 -10.80 -9.16 11.50
CA ALA A 118 -11.61 -9.97 10.59
C ALA A 118 -12.59 -9.11 9.76
N ASP A 119 -13.36 -8.24 10.42
CA ASP A 119 -14.50 -7.52 9.82
C ASP A 119 -14.12 -6.15 9.25
N ALA A 120 -13.41 -6.15 8.13
CA ALA A 120 -12.97 -4.91 7.49
C ALA A 120 -14.14 -4.05 6.98
N ILE A 121 -14.13 -2.75 7.28
CA ILE A 121 -15.02 -1.74 6.69
C ILE A 121 -14.84 -1.74 5.16
N LEU A 122 -13.59 -1.69 4.71
CA LEU A 122 -13.23 -1.88 3.31
C LEU A 122 -12.62 -3.28 3.13
N SER A 123 -13.32 -4.18 2.46
CA SER A 123 -12.83 -5.55 2.24
C SER A 123 -11.45 -5.60 1.60
N ILE A 124 -11.12 -4.63 0.73
CA ILE A 124 -9.81 -4.53 0.07
C ILE A 124 -8.66 -4.12 1.00
N SER A 125 -8.94 -3.67 2.24
CA SER A 125 -7.90 -3.20 3.17
C SER A 125 -6.95 -4.31 3.66
N TRP A 126 -7.29 -5.57 3.42
CA TRP A 126 -6.43 -6.70 3.78
C TRP A 126 -5.02 -6.59 3.20
N THR A 127 -4.87 -6.10 1.97
CA THR A 127 -3.55 -5.89 1.35
C THR A 127 -2.76 -4.77 2.03
N LEU A 128 -3.43 -3.70 2.46
CA LEU A 128 -2.80 -2.61 3.21
C LEU A 128 -2.29 -3.08 4.59
N ARG A 129 -2.95 -4.06 5.21
CA ARG A 129 -2.48 -4.67 6.46
C ARG A 129 -1.16 -5.42 6.25
N HIS A 130 -1.00 -6.15 5.15
CA HIS A 130 0.28 -6.75 4.76
C HIS A 130 1.36 -5.67 4.59
N GLU A 131 1.02 -4.57 3.94
CA GLU A 131 1.93 -3.45 3.73
C GLU A 131 2.33 -2.81 5.08
N MET A 132 1.43 -2.69 6.05
CA MET A 132 1.74 -2.20 7.40
C MET A 132 2.70 -3.11 8.15
N VAL A 133 2.54 -4.43 8.07
CA VAL A 133 3.51 -5.39 8.64
C VAL A 133 4.89 -5.21 8.00
N PHE A 134 4.94 -5.13 6.67
CA PHE A 134 6.20 -4.87 5.96
C PHE A 134 6.82 -3.54 6.37
N TYR A 135 6.03 -2.46 6.50
CA TYR A 135 6.54 -1.17 6.96
C TYR A 135 7.11 -1.21 8.38
N ALA A 136 6.48 -1.96 9.29
CA ALA A 136 6.99 -2.13 10.64
C ALA A 136 8.36 -2.85 10.64
N LEU A 137 8.50 -3.93 9.87
CA LEU A 137 9.75 -4.66 9.71
C LEU A 137 10.84 -3.83 9.00
N PHE A 138 10.47 -3.06 7.98
CA PHE A 138 11.40 -2.17 7.31
C PHE A 138 11.83 -0.99 8.22
N ALA A 139 10.90 -0.48 9.04
CA ALA A 139 11.19 0.52 10.06
C ALA A 139 12.22 0.02 11.10
N LEU A 140 12.12 -1.26 11.47
CA LEU A 140 13.14 -1.91 12.31
C LEU A 140 14.52 -1.90 11.63
N ALA A 141 14.57 -2.15 10.31
CA ALA A 141 15.83 -2.09 9.56
C ALA A 141 16.36 -0.65 9.44
N LEU A 142 15.49 0.36 9.35
CA LEU A 142 15.91 1.77 9.40
C LEU A 142 16.51 2.15 10.75
N TRP A 143 16.01 1.57 11.84
CA TRP A 143 16.50 1.86 13.20
C TRP A 143 17.77 1.10 13.53
N LEU A 144 17.81 -0.22 13.30
CA LEU A 144 18.92 -1.11 13.68
C LEU A 144 19.99 -1.27 12.59
N GLY A 145 19.75 -0.71 11.40
CA GLY A 145 20.63 -0.85 10.25
C GLY A 145 20.40 -2.13 9.44
N PRO A 146 21.24 -2.38 8.41
CA PRO A 146 21.03 -3.46 7.43
C PRO A 146 20.97 -4.87 8.04
N ARG A 147 21.57 -5.08 9.21
CA ARG A 147 21.54 -6.38 9.90
C ARG A 147 20.11 -6.80 10.27
N ALA A 148 19.20 -5.86 10.49
CA ALA A 148 17.80 -6.17 10.80
C ALA A 148 17.02 -6.80 9.65
N PHE A 149 17.57 -6.86 8.42
CA PHE A 149 16.95 -7.59 7.31
C PHE A 149 16.84 -9.10 7.55
N TRP A 150 17.56 -9.67 8.52
CA TRP A 150 17.32 -11.05 8.93
C TRP A 150 15.87 -11.23 9.42
N ALA A 151 15.29 -10.25 10.09
CA ALA A 151 13.89 -10.32 10.55
C ALA A 151 12.92 -10.30 9.37
N VAL A 152 13.18 -9.48 8.34
CA VAL A 152 12.39 -9.51 7.09
C VAL A 152 12.53 -10.86 6.39
N GLY A 153 13.75 -11.39 6.30
CA GLY A 153 14.01 -12.70 5.71
C GLY A 153 13.32 -13.85 6.45
N ALA A 154 13.38 -13.84 7.78
CA ALA A 154 12.71 -14.83 8.63
C ALA A 154 11.18 -14.76 8.45
N TRP A 155 10.62 -13.56 8.45
CA TRP A 155 9.19 -13.35 8.21
C TRP A 155 8.75 -13.91 6.85
N ILE A 156 9.51 -13.62 5.78
CA ILE A 156 9.23 -14.13 4.43
C ILE A 156 9.34 -15.67 4.41
N ALA A 157 10.38 -16.23 5.02
CA ALA A 157 10.57 -17.68 5.08
C ALA A 157 9.42 -18.39 5.81
N ILE A 158 8.97 -17.83 6.95
CA ILE A 158 7.82 -18.34 7.69
C ILE A 158 6.54 -18.23 6.84
N SER A 159 6.34 -17.11 6.13
CA SER A 159 5.18 -16.91 5.26
C SER A 159 5.13 -17.94 4.13
N VAL A 160 6.24 -18.19 3.48
CA VAL A 160 6.32 -19.19 2.40
C VAL A 160 6.11 -20.61 2.96
N ALA A 161 6.77 -20.93 4.07
CA ALA A 161 6.62 -22.25 4.71
C ALA A 161 5.17 -22.52 5.15
N ALA A 162 4.49 -21.52 5.74
CA ALA A 162 3.09 -21.64 6.13
C ALA A 162 2.16 -21.84 4.91
N GLY A 163 2.40 -21.13 3.82
CA GLY A 163 1.63 -21.31 2.57
C GLY A 163 1.83 -22.69 1.95
N LEU A 164 3.07 -23.17 1.90
CA LEU A 164 3.38 -24.53 1.41
C LEU A 164 2.80 -25.62 2.31
N TYR A 165 2.88 -25.44 3.63
CA TYR A 165 2.26 -26.36 4.58
C TYR A 165 0.74 -26.43 4.37
N ALA A 166 0.08 -25.29 4.23
CA ALA A 166 -1.35 -25.22 3.93
C ALA A 166 -1.70 -25.96 2.62
N ALA A 167 -0.87 -25.80 1.58
CA ALA A 167 -1.08 -26.47 0.30
C ALA A 167 -0.94 -27.99 0.37
N THR A 168 -0.04 -28.50 1.21
CA THR A 168 0.23 -29.94 1.30
C THR A 168 -0.71 -30.67 2.26
N THR A 169 -1.23 -29.97 3.27
CA THR A 169 -2.09 -30.55 4.32
C THR A 169 -3.56 -30.25 4.16
N GLY A 170 -3.92 -29.29 3.28
CA GLY A 170 -5.28 -28.79 3.16
C GLY A 170 -5.74 -27.91 4.33
N VAL A 171 -4.84 -27.62 5.30
CA VAL A 171 -5.16 -26.75 6.43
C VAL A 171 -5.27 -25.31 5.96
N ASN A 172 -6.45 -24.71 6.15
CA ASN A 172 -6.65 -23.31 5.85
C ASN A 172 -6.00 -22.44 6.95
N THR A 173 -4.91 -21.74 6.62
CA THR A 173 -4.23 -20.83 7.55
C THR A 173 -5.12 -19.70 8.05
N ILE A 174 -6.09 -19.26 7.25
CA ILE A 174 -7.07 -18.23 7.64
C ILE A 174 -7.98 -18.75 8.76
N SER A 175 -8.45 -20.00 8.67
CA SER A 175 -9.29 -20.59 9.71
C SER A 175 -8.54 -20.82 11.03
N TRP A 176 -7.22 -21.02 10.96
CA TRP A 176 -6.39 -21.27 12.13
C TRP A 176 -5.86 -19.98 12.78
N MET A 177 -5.44 -19.00 11.97
CA MET A 177 -4.82 -17.75 12.44
C MET A 177 -5.76 -16.55 12.39
N GLY A 178 -6.95 -16.68 11.79
CA GLY A 178 -7.89 -15.59 11.63
C GLY A 178 -7.22 -14.37 10.97
N SER A 179 -7.40 -13.23 11.58
CA SER A 179 -6.87 -11.94 11.08
C SER A 179 -5.33 -11.87 11.03
N TRP A 180 -4.64 -12.72 11.78
CA TRP A 180 -3.17 -12.80 11.78
C TRP A 180 -2.61 -13.55 10.57
N SER A 181 -3.45 -14.17 9.75
CA SER A 181 -3.04 -14.83 8.50
C SER A 181 -2.28 -13.90 7.56
N VAL A 182 -2.47 -12.58 7.67
CA VAL A 182 -1.68 -11.57 6.94
C VAL A 182 -0.17 -11.70 7.22
N THR A 183 0.21 -12.16 8.41
CA THR A 183 1.63 -12.31 8.79
C THR A 183 2.28 -13.54 8.18
N THR A 184 1.51 -14.48 7.66
CA THR A 184 1.98 -15.77 7.13
C THR A 184 1.55 -16.06 5.69
N SER A 185 1.05 -15.05 4.99
CA SER A 185 0.65 -15.18 3.58
C SER A 185 1.85 -15.32 2.66
N THR A 186 1.78 -16.24 1.70
CA THR A 186 2.79 -16.43 0.64
C THR A 186 3.05 -15.14 -0.16
N LEU A 187 2.06 -14.23 -0.26
CA LEU A 187 2.20 -12.94 -0.92
C LEU A 187 3.31 -12.06 -0.32
N ASN A 188 3.66 -12.26 0.96
CA ASN A 188 4.72 -11.51 1.63
C ASN A 188 6.10 -11.72 0.97
N LEU A 189 6.31 -12.82 0.24
CA LEU A 189 7.48 -13.03 -0.61
C LEU A 189 7.68 -11.90 -1.62
N GLY A 190 6.59 -11.30 -2.10
CA GLY A 190 6.63 -10.19 -3.04
C GLY A 190 7.44 -8.99 -2.56
N PHE A 191 7.33 -8.63 -1.28
CA PHE A 191 8.14 -7.55 -0.69
C PHE A 191 9.64 -7.86 -0.77
N GLY A 192 10.04 -9.09 -0.44
CA GLY A 192 11.43 -9.53 -0.55
C GLY A 192 11.97 -9.54 -1.98
N LEU A 193 11.19 -10.07 -2.92
CA LEU A 193 11.55 -10.06 -4.34
C LEU A 193 11.70 -8.64 -4.87
N GLY A 194 10.80 -7.73 -4.49
CA GLY A 194 10.90 -6.31 -4.83
C GLY A 194 12.18 -5.66 -4.29
N MET A 195 12.53 -5.91 -3.03
CA MET A 195 13.78 -5.45 -2.43
C MET A 195 15.01 -6.01 -3.19
N MET A 196 14.98 -7.29 -3.57
CA MET A 196 16.06 -7.92 -4.36
C MET A 196 16.19 -7.28 -5.74
N VAL A 197 15.09 -6.98 -6.43
CA VAL A 197 15.09 -6.25 -7.70
C VAL A 197 15.78 -4.89 -7.52
N ALA A 198 15.39 -4.12 -6.48
CA ALA A 198 15.98 -2.80 -6.22
C ALA A 198 17.48 -2.87 -5.85
N ALA A 199 17.91 -3.88 -5.10
CA ALA A 199 19.31 -4.09 -4.74
C ALA A 199 20.19 -4.37 -5.95
N ASN A 200 19.65 -5.11 -6.96
CA ASN A 200 20.39 -5.55 -8.15
C ASN A 200 20.32 -4.57 -9.34
N LEU A 201 19.73 -3.38 -9.15
CA LEU A 201 19.69 -2.35 -10.22
C LEU A 201 21.04 -1.63 -10.46
N LYS A 202 22.07 -1.89 -9.67
CA LYS A 202 23.39 -1.22 -9.76
C LYS A 202 24.10 -1.42 -11.09
N THR A 203 23.72 -2.41 -11.87
CA THR A 203 24.27 -2.66 -13.23
C THR A 203 23.15 -2.52 -14.26
N PRO A 204 23.09 -1.42 -15.02
CA PRO A 204 22.12 -1.25 -16.09
C PRO A 204 22.55 -2.03 -17.34
N ALA A 205 22.54 -3.35 -17.27
CA ALA A 205 22.61 -4.17 -18.46
C ALA A 205 21.25 -4.09 -19.17
N ALA A 206 21.07 -3.06 -20.00
CA ALA A 206 19.83 -2.85 -20.76
C ALA A 206 19.56 -3.98 -21.76
N SER A 207 20.58 -4.72 -22.15
CA SER A 207 20.45 -5.95 -22.94
C SER A 207 19.52 -7.00 -22.29
N ARG A 208 19.32 -6.93 -20.97
CA ARG A 208 18.44 -7.84 -20.23
C ARG A 208 17.02 -7.32 -20.04
N ALA A 209 16.65 -6.10 -20.48
CA ALA A 209 15.33 -5.54 -20.27
C ALA A 209 14.25 -6.36 -20.96
N TRP A 210 14.37 -6.57 -22.26
CA TRP A 210 13.40 -7.33 -23.06
C TRP A 210 13.26 -8.80 -22.66
N PRO A 211 14.36 -9.57 -22.44
CA PRO A 211 14.23 -10.93 -21.91
C PRO A 211 13.51 -11.02 -20.58
N LEU A 212 13.74 -10.06 -19.64
CA LEU A 212 13.04 -10.03 -18.36
C LEU A 212 11.56 -9.66 -18.50
N ILE A 213 11.22 -8.72 -19.39
CA ILE A 213 9.83 -8.39 -19.71
C ILE A 213 9.11 -9.59 -20.33
N GLY A 214 9.75 -10.24 -21.30
CA GLY A 214 9.20 -11.43 -21.97
C GLY A 214 9.01 -12.60 -21.00
N LEU A 215 10.01 -12.89 -20.16
CA LEU A 215 9.92 -13.94 -19.15
C LEU A 215 8.82 -13.62 -18.11
N GLY A 216 8.87 -12.42 -17.51
CA GLY A 216 7.92 -12.03 -16.47
C GLY A 216 6.51 -11.90 -16.98
N GLY A 217 6.31 -11.20 -18.10
CA GLY A 217 5.01 -11.05 -18.74
C GLY A 217 4.47 -12.38 -19.28
N GLY A 218 5.32 -13.20 -19.88
CA GLY A 218 4.97 -14.54 -20.36
C GLY A 218 4.52 -15.47 -19.24
N LEU A 219 5.27 -15.51 -18.13
CA LEU A 219 4.89 -16.30 -16.95
C LEU A 219 3.56 -15.84 -16.36
N MET A 220 3.39 -14.54 -16.15
CA MET A 220 2.12 -14.00 -15.63
C MET A 220 0.95 -14.30 -16.59
N LEU A 221 1.15 -14.09 -17.90
CA LEU A 221 0.12 -14.39 -18.90
C LEU A 221 -0.23 -15.88 -18.92
N SER A 222 0.75 -16.78 -18.86
CA SER A 222 0.52 -18.23 -18.83
C SER A 222 -0.32 -18.63 -17.61
N LEU A 223 0.00 -18.10 -16.43
CA LEU A 223 -0.76 -18.36 -15.22
C LEU A 223 -2.18 -17.77 -15.30
N CYS A 224 -2.33 -16.57 -15.86
CA CYS A 224 -3.64 -15.98 -16.14
C CYS A 224 -4.49 -16.84 -17.09
N LEU A 225 -3.88 -17.39 -18.14
CA LEU A 225 -4.56 -18.28 -19.09
C LEU A 225 -4.97 -19.59 -18.41
N ILE A 226 -4.09 -20.17 -17.60
CA ILE A 226 -4.41 -21.38 -16.81
C ILE A 226 -5.59 -21.10 -15.89
N GLU A 227 -5.56 -20.00 -15.16
CA GLU A 227 -6.65 -19.63 -14.26
C GLU A 227 -7.95 -19.37 -15.02
N TRP A 228 -7.90 -18.65 -16.14
CA TRP A 228 -9.08 -18.38 -16.95
C TRP A 228 -9.71 -19.66 -17.53
N VAL A 229 -8.88 -20.62 -17.97
CA VAL A 229 -9.37 -21.89 -18.54
C VAL A 229 -9.93 -22.80 -17.46
N PHE A 230 -9.18 -23.02 -16.38
CA PHE A 230 -9.53 -24.00 -15.33
C PHE A 230 -10.41 -23.40 -14.22
N GLY A 231 -10.46 -22.09 -14.09
CA GLY A 231 -11.32 -21.38 -13.14
C GLY A 231 -12.73 -21.12 -13.64
N ARG A 232 -13.06 -21.45 -14.88
CA ARG A 232 -14.42 -21.23 -15.43
C ARG A 232 -15.47 -21.98 -14.62
N GLY A 233 -16.48 -21.23 -14.15
CA GLY A 233 -17.56 -21.80 -13.33
C GLY A 233 -17.23 -21.99 -11.86
N ALA A 234 -15.98 -21.81 -11.43
CA ALA A 234 -15.66 -21.76 -10.01
C ALA A 234 -16.06 -20.39 -9.40
N PRO A 235 -16.44 -20.35 -8.11
CA PRO A 235 -16.65 -19.09 -7.42
C PRO A 235 -15.43 -18.17 -7.51
N HIS A 236 -15.66 -16.85 -7.55
CA HIS A 236 -14.57 -15.85 -7.73
C HIS A 236 -13.63 -15.74 -6.52
N ASP A 237 -14.01 -16.25 -5.36
CA ASP A 237 -13.21 -16.33 -4.14
C ASP A 237 -12.32 -17.57 -4.04
N VAL A 238 -12.44 -18.50 -4.99
CA VAL A 238 -11.61 -19.71 -5.04
C VAL A 238 -10.30 -19.40 -5.77
N ASP A 239 -9.19 -19.57 -5.05
CA ASP A 239 -7.83 -19.50 -5.62
C ASP A 239 -7.53 -20.82 -6.36
N VAL A 240 -7.65 -20.77 -7.69
CA VAL A 240 -7.41 -21.94 -8.57
C VAL A 240 -5.93 -22.30 -8.66
N LEU A 241 -5.05 -21.32 -8.52
CA LEU A 241 -3.60 -21.50 -8.67
C LEU A 241 -2.90 -21.92 -7.37
N GLY A 242 -3.53 -21.63 -6.23
CA GLY A 242 -2.97 -21.90 -4.91
C GLY A 242 -1.64 -21.18 -4.66
N PRO A 243 -0.91 -21.57 -3.61
CA PRO A 243 0.33 -20.90 -3.21
C PRO A 243 1.46 -21.05 -4.25
N PHE A 244 1.47 -22.11 -5.05
CA PHE A 244 2.46 -22.25 -6.14
C PHE A 244 2.20 -21.26 -7.26
N GLY A 245 0.93 -21.05 -7.63
CA GLY A 245 0.57 -20.00 -8.57
C GLY A 245 0.89 -18.60 -8.06
N ALA A 246 0.62 -18.34 -6.78
CA ALA A 246 1.00 -17.08 -6.13
C ALA A 246 2.51 -16.83 -6.21
N ILE A 247 3.36 -17.82 -5.92
CA ILE A 247 4.81 -17.73 -6.07
C ILE A 247 5.19 -17.45 -7.53
N GLY A 248 4.59 -18.16 -8.48
CA GLY A 248 4.84 -17.95 -9.90
C GLY A 248 4.50 -16.53 -10.36
N LEU A 249 3.35 -16.00 -9.93
CA LEU A 249 2.93 -14.62 -10.21
C LEU A 249 3.87 -13.59 -9.59
N LEU A 250 4.34 -13.81 -8.37
CA LEU A 250 5.32 -12.94 -7.71
C LEU A 250 6.67 -12.93 -8.44
N LEU A 251 7.16 -14.10 -8.88
CA LEU A 251 8.39 -14.20 -9.68
C LEU A 251 8.23 -13.53 -11.05
N GLY A 252 7.08 -13.74 -11.70
CA GLY A 252 6.73 -13.07 -12.94
C GLY A 252 6.69 -11.54 -12.80
N ALA A 253 6.05 -11.04 -11.74
CA ALA A 253 5.99 -9.62 -11.43
C ALA A 253 7.39 -9.04 -11.14
N ALA A 254 8.25 -9.77 -10.41
CA ALA A 254 9.62 -9.35 -10.13
C ALA A 254 10.47 -9.24 -11.40
N ALA A 255 10.39 -10.22 -12.29
CA ALA A 255 11.06 -10.19 -13.59
C ALA A 255 10.54 -9.04 -14.46
N LEU A 256 9.22 -8.87 -14.55
CA LEU A 256 8.57 -7.81 -15.30
C LEU A 256 8.98 -6.41 -14.80
N ILE A 257 8.92 -6.17 -13.49
CA ILE A 257 9.33 -4.89 -12.89
C ILE A 257 10.82 -4.64 -13.13
N SER A 258 11.67 -5.67 -12.96
CA SER A 258 13.11 -5.56 -13.23
C SER A 258 13.38 -5.15 -14.68
N GLY A 259 12.67 -5.74 -15.65
CA GLY A 259 12.78 -5.41 -17.06
C GLY A 259 12.26 -4.00 -17.38
N LEU A 260 11.08 -3.63 -16.87
CA LEU A 260 10.46 -2.32 -17.10
C LEU A 260 11.33 -1.17 -16.56
N VAL A 261 11.88 -1.31 -15.34
CA VAL A 261 12.74 -0.28 -14.76
C VAL A 261 14.03 -0.09 -15.56
N ARG A 262 14.61 -1.18 -16.09
CA ARG A 262 15.79 -1.11 -16.98
C ARG A 262 15.45 -0.47 -18.33
N LEU A 263 14.26 -0.70 -18.83
CA LEU A 263 13.78 -0.08 -20.07
C LEU A 263 13.53 1.41 -19.89
N GLU A 264 12.85 1.80 -18.78
CA GLU A 264 12.53 3.20 -18.45
C GLU A 264 13.79 4.06 -18.30
N ALA A 265 14.90 3.51 -17.84
CA ALA A 265 16.18 4.21 -17.77
C ALA A 265 16.74 4.66 -19.14
N ARG A 266 16.21 4.13 -20.26
CA ARG A 266 16.65 4.42 -21.63
C ARG A 266 15.57 4.97 -22.54
N TRP A 267 14.32 4.75 -22.20
CA TRP A 267 13.18 5.11 -23.04
C TRP A 267 12.13 5.84 -22.24
N SER A 268 11.85 7.08 -22.64
CA SER A 268 10.75 7.86 -22.04
C SER A 268 9.43 7.45 -22.68
N MET A 269 8.43 7.12 -21.87
CA MET A 269 7.09 6.85 -22.37
C MET A 269 6.47 8.10 -23.01
N PRO A 270 5.73 7.97 -24.11
CA PRO A 270 4.94 9.07 -24.64
C PRO A 270 3.87 9.50 -23.64
N ALA A 271 3.45 10.76 -23.69
CA ALA A 271 2.45 11.35 -22.79
C ALA A 271 2.74 11.15 -21.26
N PRO A 272 3.92 11.58 -20.77
CA PRO A 272 4.31 11.33 -19.37
C PRO A 272 3.34 11.92 -18.36
N GLY A 273 2.67 13.03 -18.69
CA GLY A 273 1.64 13.66 -17.86
C GLY A 273 0.42 12.75 -17.64
N PHE A 274 -0.04 12.10 -18.70
CA PHE A 274 -1.15 11.15 -18.62
C PHE A 274 -0.79 9.95 -17.72
N TRP A 275 0.35 9.32 -17.93
CA TRP A 275 0.77 8.17 -17.14
C TRP A 275 1.04 8.51 -15.68
N LYS A 276 1.52 9.73 -15.41
CA LYS A 276 1.68 10.25 -14.05
C LYS A 276 0.32 10.40 -13.35
N ALA A 277 -0.67 10.95 -14.03
CA ALA A 277 -2.03 11.09 -13.48
C ALA A 277 -2.71 9.72 -13.29
N ALA A 278 -2.66 8.86 -14.31
CA ALA A 278 -3.23 7.52 -14.28
C ALA A 278 -2.60 6.65 -13.20
N GLY A 279 -1.26 6.59 -13.14
CA GLY A 279 -0.55 5.85 -12.10
C GLY A 279 -0.73 6.46 -10.70
N GLY A 280 -0.82 7.79 -10.61
CA GLY A 280 -1.14 8.51 -9.38
C GLY A 280 -2.50 8.13 -8.83
N SER A 281 -3.52 8.07 -9.69
CA SER A 281 -4.90 7.72 -9.31
C SER A 281 -5.09 6.25 -8.90
N SER A 282 -4.10 5.38 -9.14
CA SER A 282 -4.19 3.94 -8.86
C SER A 282 -4.54 3.61 -7.41
N TYR A 283 -4.06 4.39 -6.45
CA TYR A 283 -4.37 4.21 -5.04
C TYR A 283 -5.83 4.57 -4.72
N VAL A 284 -6.30 5.69 -5.24
CA VAL A 284 -7.71 6.10 -5.09
C VAL A 284 -8.61 5.06 -5.76
N LEU A 285 -8.29 4.63 -7.00
CA LEU A 285 -9.04 3.59 -7.71
C LEU A 285 -9.13 2.32 -6.87
N TYR A 286 -8.01 1.89 -6.30
CA TYR A 286 -7.96 0.72 -5.44
C TYR A 286 -8.89 0.86 -4.22
N LEU A 287 -8.95 2.03 -3.60
CA LEU A 287 -9.80 2.26 -2.41
C LEU A 287 -11.30 2.33 -2.74
N ILE A 288 -11.67 2.97 -3.87
CA ILE A 288 -13.08 3.30 -4.12
C ILE A 288 -13.83 2.28 -4.98
N HIS A 289 -13.15 1.40 -5.74
CA HIS A 289 -13.82 0.57 -6.74
C HIS A 289 -14.90 -0.36 -6.14
N GLN A 290 -14.65 -1.02 -5.01
CA GLN A 290 -15.65 -1.88 -4.36
C GLN A 290 -16.77 -1.08 -3.67
N PRO A 291 -16.50 -0.04 -2.85
CA PRO A 291 -17.53 0.86 -2.35
C PRO A 291 -18.43 1.43 -3.46
N LEU A 292 -17.82 1.91 -4.54
CA LEU A 292 -18.56 2.46 -5.67
C LEU A 292 -19.46 1.41 -6.33
N ALA A 293 -18.95 0.20 -6.57
CA ALA A 293 -19.72 -0.90 -7.13
C ALA A 293 -20.90 -1.28 -6.22
N SER A 294 -20.66 -1.39 -4.92
CA SER A 294 -21.68 -1.73 -3.93
C SER A 294 -22.85 -0.73 -3.89
N LEU A 295 -22.53 0.55 -4.08
CA LEU A 295 -23.53 1.62 -4.17
C LEU A 295 -24.22 1.62 -5.55
N ALA A 296 -23.46 1.64 -6.63
CA ALA A 296 -23.97 1.82 -7.98
C ALA A 296 -24.87 0.66 -8.43
N VAL A 297 -24.51 -0.59 -8.09
CA VAL A 297 -25.32 -1.76 -8.44
C VAL A 297 -26.75 -1.67 -7.88
N ARG A 298 -26.96 -1.08 -6.70
CA ARG A 298 -28.30 -0.90 -6.10
C ARG A 298 -29.23 -0.05 -6.96
N PHE A 299 -28.67 0.88 -7.73
CA PHE A 299 -29.41 1.71 -8.69
C PHE A 299 -29.48 1.03 -10.05
N LEU A 300 -28.36 0.54 -10.57
CA LEU A 300 -28.25 -0.04 -11.92
C LEU A 300 -29.11 -1.30 -12.07
N LYS A 301 -29.30 -2.09 -11.01
CA LYS A 301 -30.15 -3.30 -11.05
C LYS A 301 -31.62 -3.00 -11.38
N ARG A 302 -32.07 -1.76 -11.16
CA ARG A 302 -33.45 -1.32 -11.45
C ARG A 302 -33.65 -0.90 -12.91
N LEU A 303 -32.55 -0.74 -13.65
CA LEU A 303 -32.57 -0.32 -15.04
C LEU A 303 -32.56 -1.55 -15.98
N PRO A 304 -33.19 -1.46 -17.15
CA PRO A 304 -33.19 -2.53 -18.15
C PRO A 304 -31.86 -2.59 -18.91
N LEU A 305 -30.75 -2.79 -18.17
CA LEU A 305 -29.40 -2.85 -18.71
C LEU A 305 -28.94 -4.30 -18.86
N SER A 306 -28.20 -4.59 -19.93
CA SER A 306 -27.45 -5.87 -20.01
C SER A 306 -26.35 -5.94 -18.95
N PRO A 307 -25.95 -7.14 -18.52
CA PRO A 307 -24.84 -7.33 -17.58
C PRO A 307 -23.54 -6.66 -18.04
N GLU A 308 -23.24 -6.72 -19.34
CA GLU A 308 -22.06 -6.11 -19.95
C GLU A 308 -22.14 -4.58 -19.90
N ALA A 309 -23.32 -4.00 -20.18
CA ALA A 309 -23.52 -2.55 -20.07
C ALA A 309 -23.34 -2.08 -18.62
N MET A 310 -23.86 -2.81 -17.64
CA MET A 310 -23.63 -2.52 -16.21
C MET A 310 -22.14 -2.57 -15.88
N PHE A 311 -21.42 -3.59 -16.32
CA PHE A 311 -19.99 -3.73 -16.11
C PHE A 311 -19.22 -2.53 -16.65
N VAL A 312 -19.48 -2.14 -17.91
CA VAL A 312 -18.80 -1.01 -18.56
C VAL A 312 -19.09 0.30 -17.82
N ILE A 313 -20.35 0.54 -17.44
CA ILE A 313 -20.73 1.74 -16.67
C ILE A 313 -19.99 1.77 -15.33
N LEU A 314 -19.94 0.66 -14.60
CA LEU A 314 -19.20 0.56 -13.34
C LEU A 314 -17.70 0.83 -13.56
N ALA A 315 -17.07 0.23 -14.57
CA ALA A 315 -15.66 0.38 -14.84
C ALA A 315 -15.29 1.83 -15.24
N VAL A 316 -16.03 2.42 -16.16
CA VAL A 316 -15.79 3.80 -16.60
C VAL A 316 -16.04 4.80 -15.47
N SER A 317 -17.12 4.63 -14.71
CA SER A 317 -17.41 5.52 -13.57
C SER A 317 -16.35 5.44 -12.48
N ALA A 318 -15.81 4.25 -12.17
CA ALA A 318 -14.74 4.10 -11.20
C ALA A 318 -13.43 4.75 -11.65
N LEU A 319 -13.05 4.56 -12.93
CA LEU A 319 -11.85 5.18 -13.49
C LEU A 319 -11.98 6.72 -13.49
N ALA A 320 -13.12 7.25 -13.93
CA ALA A 320 -13.39 8.68 -13.93
C ALA A 320 -13.39 9.27 -12.53
N ALA A 321 -14.07 8.62 -11.57
CA ALA A 321 -14.12 9.05 -10.19
C ALA A 321 -12.74 9.02 -9.54
N ALA A 322 -11.95 7.94 -9.76
CA ALA A 322 -10.61 7.83 -9.22
C ALA A 322 -9.68 8.93 -9.73
N LEU A 323 -9.72 9.21 -11.04
CA LEU A 323 -8.94 10.29 -11.63
C LEU A 323 -9.36 11.65 -11.10
N PHE A 324 -10.66 11.93 -11.03
CA PHE A 324 -11.20 13.18 -10.49
C PHE A 324 -10.78 13.39 -9.02
N ILE A 325 -10.98 12.39 -8.15
CA ILE A 325 -10.62 12.47 -6.74
C ILE A 325 -9.10 12.62 -6.58
N HIS A 326 -8.31 11.93 -7.39
CA HIS A 326 -6.85 12.07 -7.37
C HIS A 326 -6.41 13.50 -7.69
N LEU A 327 -6.91 14.05 -8.79
CA LEU A 327 -6.51 15.39 -9.27
C LEU A 327 -7.00 16.52 -8.37
N THR A 328 -8.10 16.35 -7.66
CA THR A 328 -8.70 17.39 -6.81
C THR A 328 -8.41 17.17 -5.34
N VAL A 329 -8.89 16.08 -4.76
CA VAL A 329 -8.87 15.85 -3.31
C VAL A 329 -7.50 15.34 -2.84
N GLU A 330 -6.98 14.25 -3.44
CA GLU A 330 -5.73 13.64 -2.96
C GLU A 330 -4.53 14.58 -3.13
N THR A 331 -4.37 15.19 -4.30
CA THR A 331 -3.25 16.13 -4.55
C THR A 331 -3.31 17.35 -3.65
N TRP A 332 -4.50 17.92 -3.44
CA TRP A 332 -4.69 19.04 -2.52
C TRP A 332 -4.32 18.64 -1.09
N LEU A 333 -4.83 17.50 -0.61
CA LEU A 333 -4.61 17.01 0.75
C LEU A 333 -3.13 16.73 1.02
N LEU A 334 -2.45 16.02 0.10
CA LEU A 334 -1.02 15.74 0.19
C LEU A 334 -0.19 17.03 0.15
N GLY A 335 -0.58 18.00 -0.65
CA GLY A 335 0.05 19.33 -0.71
C GLY A 335 -0.04 20.07 0.62
N ARG A 336 -1.23 20.09 1.25
CA ARG A 336 -1.45 20.73 2.56
C ARG A 336 -0.65 20.05 3.68
N LEU A 337 -0.70 18.72 3.75
CA LEU A 337 0.03 17.96 4.77
C LEU A 337 1.55 18.13 4.64
N SER A 338 2.05 18.15 3.40
CA SER A 338 3.48 18.40 3.13
C SER A 338 3.92 19.83 3.50
N ALA A 339 3.06 20.81 3.32
CA ALA A 339 3.32 22.21 3.70
C ALA A 339 3.38 22.38 5.23
N LEU A 340 2.48 21.73 5.96
CA LEU A 340 2.49 21.71 7.44
C LEU A 340 3.77 21.08 7.99
N GLY A 341 4.22 19.98 7.41
CA GLY A 341 5.48 19.33 7.79
C GLY A 341 6.71 20.22 7.56
N ARG A 342 6.74 20.99 6.48
CA ARG A 342 7.83 21.96 6.21
C ARG A 342 7.82 23.13 7.20
N ARG A 343 6.66 23.70 7.52
CA ARG A 343 6.54 24.80 8.50
C ARG A 343 7.03 24.38 9.89
N ARG A 344 6.64 23.19 10.37
CA ARG A 344 7.14 22.65 11.67
C ARG A 344 8.66 22.51 11.69
N LYS A 345 9.27 22.03 10.60
CA LYS A 345 10.72 21.88 10.51
C LYS A 345 11.45 23.25 10.54
N LEU A 346 10.90 24.29 9.92
CA LEU A 346 11.46 25.64 9.96
C LEU A 346 11.34 26.22 11.37
N GLN A 347 10.24 26.04 12.06
CA GLN A 347 10.04 26.54 13.44
C GLN A 347 10.97 25.84 14.46
N THR A 348 11.25 24.56 14.32
CA THR A 348 12.23 23.87 15.18
C THR A 348 13.64 24.44 14.95
N VAL A 349 14.05 24.63 13.71
CA VAL A 349 15.38 25.23 13.38
C VAL A 349 15.51 26.65 13.92
N THR A 350 14.45 27.47 13.82
CA THR A 350 14.48 28.83 14.37
C THR A 350 14.48 28.87 15.89
N ASN A 351 13.77 27.95 16.57
CA ASN A 351 13.79 27.86 18.01
C ASN A 351 15.12 27.34 18.57
N ASP A 352 15.77 26.40 17.86
CA ASP A 352 17.10 25.90 18.23
C ASP A 352 18.22 26.91 17.96
N ALA A 353 17.99 27.86 17.05
CA ALA A 353 18.89 28.97 16.73
C ALA A 353 18.67 30.22 17.61
N ALA A 354 17.62 30.24 18.45
CA ALA A 354 17.40 31.35 19.37
C ALA A 354 18.48 31.35 20.46
N PRO A 355 19.15 32.49 20.72
CA PRO A 355 20.14 32.57 21.80
C PRO A 355 19.48 32.22 23.14
N PRO A 356 20.20 31.57 24.08
CA PRO A 356 19.65 31.25 25.36
C PRO A 356 19.19 32.55 26.05
N PRO A 357 18.07 32.52 26.81
CA PRO A 357 17.57 33.70 27.46
C PRO A 357 18.68 34.28 28.32
N ALA A 358 18.94 35.59 28.15
CA ALA A 358 19.95 36.29 28.91
C ALA A 358 19.73 36.01 30.40
N ARG A 359 20.71 35.40 31.06
CA ARG A 359 20.68 35.19 32.50
C ARG A 359 20.46 36.57 33.12
N ALA A 360 19.36 36.73 33.86
CA ALA A 360 19.11 37.91 34.64
C ALA A 360 20.35 38.12 35.55
N SER A 361 21.10 39.19 35.30
CA SER A 361 22.18 39.59 36.19
C SER A 361 21.55 39.96 37.52
N THR A 362 21.66 39.10 38.50
CA THR A 362 21.47 39.44 39.90
C THR A 362 22.57 40.42 40.25
N THR A 363 22.26 41.70 40.17
CA THR A 363 23.03 42.77 40.80
C THR A 363 23.04 42.49 42.28
N GLY A 364 24.13 41.84 42.74
CA GLY A 364 24.42 41.69 44.14
C GLY A 364 24.67 43.07 44.76
N PHE A 365 23.84 43.44 45.71
CA PHE A 365 24.07 44.55 46.64
C PHE A 365 25.40 44.29 47.37
N ALA A 366 26.47 45.04 47.03
CA ALA A 366 27.70 45.06 47.80
C ALA A 366 27.44 45.84 49.09
N LEU A 367 27.35 45.15 50.22
CA LEU A 367 27.46 45.72 51.52
C LEU A 367 28.88 46.21 51.76
N THR A 368 29.07 47.52 51.75
CA THR A 368 30.29 48.20 52.17
C THR A 368 30.45 48.05 53.70
N THR A 369 31.43 47.29 54.17
CA THR A 369 31.90 47.30 55.53
C THR A 369 32.83 48.51 55.78
N PRO A 370 32.67 49.26 56.83
CA PRO A 370 33.60 50.39 57.17
C PRO A 370 34.95 49.86 57.65
N GLN A 371 36.01 50.46 57.12
CA GLN A 371 37.39 50.24 57.57
C GLN A 371 37.65 50.98 58.90
N PRO A 372 38.36 50.42 59.94
CA PRO A 372 38.80 51.12 61.11
C PRO A 372 40.04 51.96 60.83
N PRO A 373 40.23 53.06 61.60
CA PRO A 373 41.31 54.03 61.37
C PRO A 373 42.67 53.55 61.89
N GLY A 374 43.65 53.92 61.18
CA GLY A 374 45.06 53.98 61.29
C GLY A 374 45.78 53.52 62.49
N GLN A 375 46.97 52.95 62.22
CA GLN A 375 48.17 53.16 63.09
C GLN A 375 49.34 53.48 62.18
N SER A 376 49.95 54.62 62.49
CA SER A 376 51.28 55.06 62.10
C SER A 376 52.36 54.21 62.71
N GLN A 377 53.40 53.94 61.98
CA GLN A 377 54.82 54.03 62.47
C GLN A 377 55.72 53.16 61.59
N GLY A 378 56.79 53.76 61.20
CA GLY A 378 58.11 53.35 61.05
C GLY A 378 58.75 53.69 59.75
#